data_caaa2790067be52f013be9058508ca05
#
_entry.id   caaa2790067be52f013be9058508ca05
#
_cell.length_a   1.000
_cell.length_b   1.000
_cell.length_c   1.000
_cell.angle_alpha   90.00
_cell.angle_beta   90.00
_cell.angle_gamma   90.00
#
_symmetry.space_group_name_H-M   'P 1'
#
loop_
_entity.id
_entity.type
_entity.pdbx_description
1 polymer ?
#
loop_
_entity_poly.entity_id
_entity_poly.type
_entity_poly.pdbx_seq_one_letter_code
_entity_poly.pdbx_strand_id
1 'polypeptide(L)'
;TKQIKTNSGVELVADDIIAHLVGHEDEFDAVVFSCGDAVPVFAQNADKPYNIDLMSVLKAFGEKGKILIGHCAAGMLFDFAGVTEGKKLAVHPLAKPAITKGQATDDKSGVDGHLFTAQDEKFVWTMMPEVLKVLK
;
A
#
# COMPACT_ATOMS: atom_id res chain seq x y z
N THR A 1 -0.90 13.22 -12.35
CA THR A 1 -0.48 14.61 -12.13
C THR A 1 0.53 14.70 -10.99
N LYS A 2 1.45 15.65 -11.07
CA LYS A 2 2.40 15.95 -9.99
C LYS A 2 1.80 16.92 -8.94
N GLN A 3 0.79 17.68 -9.29
CA GLN A 3 0.12 18.58 -8.36
C GLN A 3 -1.00 17.84 -7.63
N ILE A 4 -0.95 17.84 -6.30
CA ILE A 4 -1.85 17.11 -5.43
C ILE A 4 -2.38 18.07 -4.36
N LYS A 5 -3.70 18.10 -4.20
CA LYS A 5 -4.33 18.79 -3.07
C LYS A 5 -4.81 17.75 -2.06
N THR A 6 -4.34 17.85 -0.83
CA THR A 6 -4.74 16.94 0.25
C THR A 6 -6.12 17.34 0.81
N ASN A 7 -6.76 16.42 1.54
CA ASN A 7 -8.03 16.70 2.22
C ASN A 7 -7.92 17.83 3.26
N SER A 8 -6.73 18.02 3.82
CA SER A 8 -6.44 19.13 4.75
C SER A 8 -6.20 20.48 4.06
N GLY A 9 -6.26 20.51 2.73
CA GLY A 9 -6.06 21.73 1.93
C GLY A 9 -4.61 22.08 1.63
N VAL A 10 -3.66 21.21 2.01
CA VAL A 10 -2.24 21.40 1.66
C VAL A 10 -2.03 21.03 0.19
N GLU A 11 -1.34 21.88 -0.53
CA GLU A 11 -0.93 21.61 -1.90
C GLU A 11 0.48 21.02 -1.90
N LEU A 12 0.64 19.90 -2.57
CA LEU A 12 1.90 19.17 -2.72
C LEU A 12 2.28 19.09 -4.19
N VAL A 13 3.56 19.10 -4.44
CA VAL A 13 4.12 18.79 -5.76
C VAL A 13 4.93 17.50 -5.62
N ALA A 14 4.48 16.43 -6.27
CA ALA A 14 5.20 15.16 -6.27
C ALA A 14 6.45 15.25 -7.16
N ASP A 15 7.49 14.54 -6.78
CA ASP A 15 8.71 14.45 -7.57
C ASP A 15 8.43 13.81 -8.94
N ASP A 16 7.56 12.78 -8.95
CA ASP A 16 7.18 12.11 -10.19
C ASP A 16 5.73 11.59 -10.19
N ILE A 17 5.31 10.98 -11.28
CA ILE A 17 4.00 10.35 -11.45
C ILE A 17 4.16 8.83 -11.52
N ILE A 18 3.12 8.12 -11.09
CA ILE A 18 3.14 6.66 -11.00
C ILE A 18 3.43 5.96 -12.34
N ALA A 19 2.98 6.53 -13.45
CA ALA A 19 3.22 5.97 -14.79
C ALA A 19 4.71 5.84 -15.12
N HIS A 20 5.56 6.71 -14.60
CA HIS A 20 7.01 6.67 -14.82
C HIS A 20 7.72 5.59 -13.99
N LEU A 21 7.04 5.02 -12.98
CA LEU A 21 7.60 3.91 -12.19
C LEU A 21 7.38 2.56 -12.85
N VAL A 22 6.43 2.46 -13.78
CA VAL A 22 6.18 1.20 -14.49
C VAL A 22 7.42 0.79 -15.28
N GLY A 23 8.00 -0.37 -14.95
CA GLY A 23 9.26 -0.86 -15.53
C GLY A 23 10.53 -0.34 -14.84
N HIS A 24 10.40 0.53 -13.83
CA HIS A 24 11.51 1.11 -13.05
C HIS A 24 11.51 0.65 -11.58
N GLU A 25 10.76 -0.39 -11.24
CA GLU A 25 10.59 -0.87 -9.87
C GLU A 25 11.91 -1.34 -9.25
N ASP A 26 12.88 -1.75 -10.07
CA ASP A 26 14.19 -2.20 -9.59
C ASP A 26 15.06 -1.07 -9.03
N GLU A 27 14.72 0.18 -9.32
CA GLU A 27 15.41 1.37 -8.80
C GLU A 27 15.03 1.67 -7.33
N PHE A 28 14.05 0.96 -6.76
CA PHE A 28 13.52 1.20 -5.43
C PHE A 28 13.53 -0.06 -4.58
N ASP A 29 13.73 0.08 -3.29
CA ASP A 29 13.75 -1.03 -2.32
C ASP A 29 12.37 -1.32 -1.74
N ALA A 30 11.54 -0.29 -1.61
CA ALA A 30 10.23 -0.38 -1.00
C ALA A 30 9.23 0.61 -1.59
N VAL A 31 7.96 0.25 -1.52
CA VAL A 31 6.84 1.18 -1.68
C VAL A 31 6.23 1.46 -0.30
N VAL A 32 6.07 2.73 0.03
CA VAL A 32 5.31 3.18 1.20
C VAL A 32 4.03 3.83 0.72
N PHE A 33 2.90 3.23 1.06
CA PHE A 33 1.60 3.77 0.70
C PHE A 33 1.02 4.56 1.86
N SER A 34 1.09 5.89 1.76
CA SER A 34 0.45 6.80 2.71
C SER A 34 -1.06 6.78 2.49
N CYS A 35 -1.78 6.21 3.44
CA CYS A 35 -3.22 6.06 3.34
C CYS A 35 -3.97 7.36 3.64
N GLY A 36 -5.11 7.51 2.99
CA GLY A 36 -6.07 8.58 3.23
C GLY A 36 -7.43 8.18 2.67
N ASP A 37 -8.40 9.07 2.73
CA ASP A 37 -9.78 8.82 2.31
C ASP A 37 -9.92 8.46 0.82
N ALA A 38 -8.89 8.73 0.02
CA ALA A 38 -8.86 8.35 -1.39
C ALA A 38 -8.65 6.84 -1.61
N VAL A 39 -8.08 6.11 -0.66
CA VAL A 39 -7.73 4.70 -0.84
C VAL A 39 -8.93 3.80 -1.17
N PRO A 40 -10.07 3.88 -0.46
CA PRO A 40 -11.26 3.12 -0.85
C PRO A 40 -11.73 3.42 -2.26
N VAL A 41 -11.62 4.67 -2.70
CA VAL A 41 -12.00 5.09 -4.07
C VAL A 41 -11.04 4.48 -5.09
N PHE A 42 -9.73 4.48 -4.84
CA PHE A 42 -8.76 3.80 -5.70
C PHE A 42 -9.03 2.29 -5.78
N ALA A 43 -9.31 1.66 -4.67
CA ALA A 43 -9.61 0.22 -4.62
C ALA A 43 -10.88 -0.12 -5.44
N GLN A 44 -11.95 0.66 -5.30
CA GLN A 44 -13.17 0.49 -6.07
C GLN A 44 -13.00 0.71 -7.58
N ASN A 45 -11.97 1.43 -7.98
CA ASN A 45 -11.65 1.76 -9.36
C ASN A 45 -10.30 1.18 -9.81
N ALA A 46 -9.84 0.09 -9.18
CA ALA A 46 -8.54 -0.52 -9.46
C ALA A 46 -8.41 -1.01 -10.92
N ASP A 47 -9.52 -1.39 -11.54
CA ASP A 47 -9.61 -1.83 -12.92
C ASP A 47 -9.68 -0.69 -13.95
N LYS A 48 -9.79 0.54 -13.50
CA LYS A 48 -9.92 1.70 -14.42
C LYS A 48 -8.57 2.10 -15.00
N PRO A 49 -8.54 2.58 -16.26
CA PRO A 49 -7.29 2.90 -16.95
C PRO A 49 -6.34 3.82 -16.18
N TYR A 50 -6.89 4.78 -15.43
CA TYR A 50 -6.09 5.73 -14.66
C TYR A 50 -5.47 5.14 -13.37
N ASN A 51 -5.88 3.93 -12.98
CA ASN A 51 -5.33 3.20 -11.81
C ASN A 51 -4.51 1.96 -12.20
N ILE A 52 -4.48 1.59 -13.48
CA ILE A 52 -3.74 0.40 -13.95
C ILE A 52 -2.26 0.50 -13.61
N ASP A 53 -1.65 1.67 -13.80
CA ASP A 53 -0.23 1.87 -13.51
C ASP A 53 0.09 1.63 -12.03
N LEU A 54 -0.77 2.12 -11.12
CA LEU A 54 -0.64 1.88 -9.68
C LEU A 54 -0.71 0.39 -9.36
N MET A 55 -1.70 -0.31 -9.91
CA MET A 55 -1.84 -1.76 -9.69
C MET A 55 -0.65 -2.53 -10.25
N SER A 56 -0.14 -2.14 -11.42
CA SER A 56 1.03 -2.74 -12.06
C SER A 56 2.29 -2.57 -11.21
N VAL A 57 2.52 -1.39 -10.67
CA VAL A 57 3.67 -1.11 -9.78
C VAL A 57 3.59 -1.94 -8.51
N LEU A 58 2.44 -1.95 -7.83
CA LEU A 58 2.27 -2.76 -6.61
C LEU A 58 2.47 -4.25 -6.87
N LYS A 59 1.91 -4.75 -7.98
CA LYS A 59 2.08 -6.14 -8.39
C LYS A 59 3.55 -6.48 -8.65
N ALA A 60 4.27 -5.62 -9.38
CA ALA A 60 5.69 -5.82 -9.68
C ALA A 60 6.54 -5.85 -8.41
N PHE A 61 6.28 -4.96 -7.44
CA PHE A 61 6.96 -5.00 -6.13
C PHE A 61 6.69 -6.32 -5.40
N GLY A 62 5.45 -6.79 -5.39
CA GLY A 62 5.09 -8.08 -4.80
C GLY A 62 5.78 -9.27 -5.47
N GLU A 63 5.74 -9.34 -6.80
CA GLU A 63 6.36 -10.42 -7.58
C GLU A 63 7.89 -10.46 -7.44
N LYS A 64 8.52 -9.30 -7.29
CA LYS A 64 9.97 -9.17 -7.08
C LYS A 64 10.38 -9.37 -5.61
N GLY A 65 9.43 -9.62 -4.69
CA GLY A 65 9.69 -9.77 -3.26
C GLY A 65 10.17 -8.49 -2.59
N LYS A 66 9.90 -7.33 -3.18
CA LYS A 66 10.25 -6.02 -2.62
C LYS A 66 9.26 -5.61 -1.54
N ILE A 67 9.68 -4.69 -0.68
CA ILE A 67 8.96 -4.31 0.52
C ILE A 67 7.73 -3.46 0.17
N LEU A 68 6.58 -3.85 0.70
CA LEU A 68 5.32 -3.14 0.63
C LEU A 68 4.90 -2.71 2.03
N ILE A 69 4.75 -1.42 2.25
CA ILE A 69 4.40 -0.83 3.55
C ILE A 69 3.10 -0.03 3.39
N GLY A 70 2.14 -0.29 4.24
CA GLY A 70 0.89 0.46 4.23
C GLY A 70 0.14 0.40 5.56
N HIS A 71 -0.74 1.35 5.79
CA HIS A 71 -1.59 1.37 6.98
C HIS A 71 -3.05 1.66 6.60
N CYS A 72 -3.95 1.56 7.57
CA CYS A 72 -5.37 1.84 7.42
C CYS A 72 -6.01 0.98 6.32
N ALA A 73 -6.52 1.58 5.26
CA ALA A 73 -7.15 0.89 4.15
C ALA A 73 -6.17 0.49 3.02
N ALA A 74 -4.86 0.79 3.14
CA ALA A 74 -3.88 0.48 2.09
C ALA A 74 -3.84 -1.00 1.71
N GLY A 75 -4.13 -1.89 2.66
CA GLY A 75 -4.27 -3.33 2.42
C GLY A 75 -5.26 -3.68 1.33
N MET A 76 -6.30 -2.86 1.12
CA MET A 76 -7.27 -3.06 0.02
C MET A 76 -6.57 -2.95 -1.35
N LEU A 77 -5.68 -1.96 -1.53
CA LEU A 77 -4.94 -1.79 -2.79
C LEU A 77 -3.97 -2.95 -3.02
N PHE A 78 -3.29 -3.40 -1.97
CA PHE A 78 -2.42 -4.57 -2.04
C PHE A 78 -3.20 -5.83 -2.40
N ASP A 79 -4.39 -6.00 -1.84
CA ASP A 79 -5.27 -7.13 -2.14
C ASP A 79 -5.77 -7.08 -3.59
N PHE A 80 -6.22 -5.91 -4.06
CA PHE A 80 -6.60 -5.71 -5.47
C PHE A 80 -5.44 -5.98 -6.43
N ALA A 81 -4.23 -5.54 -6.09
CA ALA A 81 -3.03 -5.83 -6.89
C ALA A 81 -2.62 -7.30 -6.88
N GLY A 82 -3.20 -8.12 -6.03
CA GLY A 82 -2.94 -9.57 -5.98
C GLY A 82 -1.68 -9.97 -5.22
N VAL A 83 -1.13 -9.08 -4.39
CA VAL A 83 0.14 -9.34 -3.66
C VAL A 83 -0.07 -9.84 -2.24
N THR A 84 -1.30 -10.12 -1.85
CA THR A 84 -1.67 -10.52 -0.49
C THR A 84 -2.07 -12.00 -0.38
N GLU A 85 -2.08 -12.74 -1.49
CA GLU A 85 -2.53 -14.12 -1.49
C GLU A 85 -1.76 -14.97 -0.48
N GLY A 86 -2.50 -15.63 0.43
CA GLY A 86 -1.94 -16.43 1.51
C GLY A 86 -1.25 -15.63 2.62
N LYS A 87 -1.33 -14.30 2.62
CA LYS A 87 -0.68 -13.42 3.60
C LYS A 87 -1.67 -12.82 4.59
N LYS A 88 -1.18 -12.55 5.79
CA LYS A 88 -1.92 -11.86 6.85
C LYS A 88 -1.68 -10.36 6.79
N LEU A 89 -2.76 -9.59 6.95
CA LEU A 89 -2.73 -8.12 6.89
C LEU A 89 -3.40 -7.53 8.13
N ALA A 90 -2.76 -6.53 8.74
CA ALA A 90 -3.42 -5.61 9.64
C ALA A 90 -4.03 -4.47 8.81
N VAL A 91 -5.33 -4.29 8.88
CA VAL A 91 -6.07 -3.24 8.13
C VAL A 91 -7.12 -2.60 9.03
N HIS A 92 -7.54 -1.41 8.65
CA HIS A 92 -8.64 -0.74 9.36
C HIS A 92 -9.88 -1.65 9.40
N PRO A 93 -10.61 -1.72 10.53
CA PRO A 93 -11.77 -2.62 10.66
C PRO A 93 -12.80 -2.48 9.53
N LEU A 94 -13.05 -1.28 9.04
CA LEU A 94 -13.97 -1.04 7.91
C LEU A 94 -13.44 -1.56 6.57
N ALA A 95 -12.14 -1.78 6.44
CA ALA A 95 -11.54 -2.30 5.21
C ALA A 95 -11.50 -3.84 5.17
N LYS A 96 -11.65 -4.50 6.32
CA LYS A 96 -11.58 -5.98 6.41
C LYS A 96 -12.50 -6.72 5.44
N PRO A 97 -13.79 -6.33 5.28
CA PRO A 97 -14.68 -7.05 4.36
C PRO A 97 -14.25 -6.98 2.89
N ALA A 98 -13.39 -6.02 2.53
CA ALA A 98 -12.89 -5.87 1.16
C ALA A 98 -11.65 -6.73 0.87
N ILE A 99 -11.03 -7.32 1.90
CA ILE A 99 -9.88 -8.22 1.72
C ILE A 99 -10.40 -9.60 1.33
N THR A 100 -10.06 -10.05 0.13
CA THR A 100 -10.59 -11.29 -0.46
C THR A 100 -9.51 -12.32 -0.80
N LYS A 101 -8.29 -11.90 -1.04
CA LYS A 101 -7.15 -12.77 -1.41
C LYS A 101 -6.24 -13.03 -0.22
N GLY A 102 -6.00 -12.00 0.60
CA GLY A 102 -5.30 -12.12 1.86
C GLY A 102 -6.22 -12.42 3.03
N GLN A 103 -5.65 -12.50 4.22
CA GLN A 103 -6.37 -12.69 5.48
C GLN A 103 -6.23 -11.44 6.36
N ALA A 104 -7.31 -10.69 6.49
CA ALA A 104 -7.36 -9.55 7.42
C ALA A 104 -7.36 -10.05 8.86
N THR A 105 -6.51 -9.44 9.70
CA THR A 105 -6.39 -9.76 11.13
C THR A 105 -6.94 -8.64 12.02
N ASP A 106 -7.03 -8.90 13.33
CA ASP A 106 -7.35 -7.92 14.35
C ASP A 106 -6.10 -7.30 14.99
N ASP A 107 -4.91 -7.67 14.49
CA ASP A 107 -3.65 -7.14 14.98
C ASP A 107 -3.52 -5.65 14.69
N LYS A 108 -2.84 -4.93 15.58
CA LYS A 108 -2.56 -3.50 15.41
C LYS A 108 -1.58 -3.24 14.28
N SER A 109 -0.63 -4.13 14.12
CA SER A 109 0.32 -4.16 13.00
C SER A 109 0.72 -5.59 12.72
N GLY A 110 1.22 -5.85 11.53
CA GLY A 110 1.67 -7.17 11.11
C GLY A 110 2.75 -7.11 10.05
N VAL A 111 3.58 -8.14 10.08
CA VAL A 111 4.61 -8.39 9.06
C VAL A 111 4.41 -9.79 8.55
N ASP A 112 4.23 -9.94 7.25
CA ASP A 112 4.15 -11.23 6.59
C ASP A 112 5.02 -11.22 5.33
N GLY A 113 6.22 -11.80 5.44
CA GLY A 113 7.22 -11.73 4.40
C GLY A 113 7.67 -10.29 4.14
N HIS A 114 7.44 -9.81 2.93
CA HIS A 114 7.76 -8.46 2.51
C HIS A 114 6.61 -7.45 2.69
N LEU A 115 5.51 -7.88 3.26
CA LEU A 115 4.32 -7.07 3.47
C LEU A 115 4.25 -6.58 4.92
N PHE A 116 4.30 -5.27 5.10
CA PHE A 116 4.27 -4.57 6.38
C PHE A 116 2.99 -3.74 6.44
N THR A 117 2.10 -4.07 7.37
CA THR A 117 0.80 -3.42 7.48
C THR A 117 0.49 -2.97 8.90
N ALA A 118 -0.28 -1.90 9.05
CA ALA A 118 -0.79 -1.42 10.31
C ALA A 118 -2.29 -1.09 10.20
N GLN A 119 -3.03 -1.27 11.29
CA GLN A 119 -4.48 -1.08 11.33
C GLN A 119 -4.88 0.38 11.07
N ASP A 120 -4.11 1.32 11.62
CA ASP A 120 -4.26 2.76 11.37
C ASP A 120 -2.94 3.50 11.61
N GLU A 121 -2.93 4.81 11.44
CA GLU A 121 -1.75 5.66 11.61
C GLU A 121 -1.14 5.60 13.02
N LYS A 122 -1.93 5.33 14.06
CA LYS A 122 -1.44 5.23 15.45
C LYS A 122 -0.52 4.03 15.65
N PHE A 123 -0.72 3.00 14.84
CA PHE A 123 0.02 1.75 14.96
C PHE A 123 1.17 1.62 13.97
N VAL A 124 1.43 2.62 13.15
CA VAL A 124 2.60 2.65 12.26
C VAL A 124 3.89 2.48 13.06
N TRP A 125 4.00 3.13 14.21
CA TRP A 125 5.18 3.05 15.08
C TRP A 125 5.45 1.65 15.65
N THR A 126 4.43 0.81 15.79
CA THR A 126 4.62 -0.58 16.24
C THR A 126 5.24 -1.47 15.15
N MET A 127 5.08 -1.09 13.90
CA MET A 127 5.63 -1.77 12.73
C MET A 127 7.04 -1.30 12.37
N MET A 128 7.37 -0.04 12.64
CA MET A 128 8.64 0.59 12.20
C MET A 128 9.90 -0.14 12.59
N PRO A 129 10.05 -0.71 13.82
CA PRO A 129 11.25 -1.48 14.16
C PRO A 129 11.51 -2.64 13.20
N GLU A 130 10.47 -3.32 12.75
CA GLU A 130 10.60 -4.43 11.80
C GLU A 130 10.96 -3.93 10.40
N VAL A 131 10.38 -2.80 9.96
CA VAL A 131 10.76 -2.14 8.70
C VAL A 131 12.24 -1.77 8.69
N LEU A 132 12.74 -1.18 9.78
CA LEU A 132 14.14 -0.75 9.90
C LEU A 132 15.14 -1.91 9.88
N LYS A 133 14.74 -3.11 10.26
CA LYS A 133 15.60 -4.30 10.16
C LYS A 133 15.87 -4.72 8.72
N VAL A 134 14.94 -4.47 7.81
CA VAL A 134 15.01 -4.95 6.41
C VAL A 134 15.45 -3.87 5.42
N LEU A 135 15.34 -2.58 5.78
CA LEU A 135 15.77 -1.45 4.96
C LEU A 135 17.20 -0.96 5.30
N LYS A 136 18.03 -1.81 5.84
CA LYS A 136 19.43 -1.46 6.15
C LYS A 136 20.31 -1.45 4.92
#